data_6b2c4b3371f0de0904a59b3c6e78ddbf
#
_entry.id   6b2c4b3371f0de0904a59b3c6e78ddbf
#
_cell.length_a   1.000
_cell.length_b   1.000
_cell.length_c   1.000
_cell.angle_alpha   90.00
_cell.angle_beta   90.00
_cell.angle_gamma   90.00
#
_symmetry.space_group_name_H-M   'P 1'
#
loop_
_entity.id
_entity.type
_entity.pdbx_description
1 polymer ?
#
loop_
_entity_poly.entity_id
_entity_poly.type
_entity_poly.pdbx_seq_one_letter_code
_entity_poly.pdbx_strand_id
1 'polypeptide(L)'
;MDEDTGEVTVHKVWAAHDCGRALNPVSVEGQIIGSVWMGMGQALTEEMVWKDGMLMNPGLLEYRSPSSVESPEVEPLIVESIDPEGPFGAKECSEGSLAAIIPAIANAIYDAVGIRLHEAPFTPERVLSALRAKTMHKKIDLTEGVDPTAPTHFREHGGALWFRGKGPERHSLDPARRETTTEAGGDD
;
A
#
# COMPACT_ATOMS: atom_id res chain seq x y z
N MET A 1 -5.62 -7.74 -13.34
CA MET A 1 -4.25 -7.67 -13.88
C MET A 1 -4.10 -8.73 -14.95
N ASP A 2 -3.43 -8.42 -16.04
CA ASP A 2 -3.12 -9.32 -17.15
C ASP A 2 -1.66 -9.80 -17.01
N GLU A 3 -1.44 -11.11 -16.89
CA GLU A 3 -0.11 -11.70 -16.71
C GLU A 3 0.71 -11.76 -18.02
N ASP A 4 0.06 -11.69 -19.17
CA ASP A 4 0.73 -11.72 -20.48
C ASP A 4 1.26 -10.34 -20.87
N THR A 5 0.56 -9.28 -20.50
CA THR A 5 0.94 -7.89 -20.80
C THR A 5 1.58 -7.16 -19.62
N GLY A 6 1.31 -7.59 -18.39
CA GLY A 6 1.70 -6.90 -17.17
C GLY A 6 0.78 -5.71 -16.80
N GLU A 7 -0.30 -5.51 -17.56
CA GLU A 7 -1.22 -4.40 -17.33
C GLU A 7 -2.02 -4.59 -16.04
N VAL A 8 -2.08 -3.54 -15.24
CA VAL A 8 -2.83 -3.51 -13.98
C VAL A 8 -4.03 -2.58 -14.13
N THR A 9 -5.22 -3.13 -13.98
CA THR A 9 -6.48 -2.37 -13.98
C THR A 9 -7.04 -2.33 -12.57
N VAL A 10 -7.25 -1.14 -12.03
CA VAL A 10 -7.91 -0.93 -10.73
C VAL A 10 -9.40 -0.78 -10.99
N HIS A 11 -10.22 -1.71 -10.49
CA HIS A 11 -11.67 -1.68 -10.73
C HIS A 11 -12.40 -0.84 -9.70
N LYS A 12 -12.06 -1.01 -8.42
CA LYS A 12 -12.72 -0.31 -7.32
C LYS A 12 -11.78 -0.05 -6.15
N VAL A 13 -11.98 1.09 -5.51
CA VAL A 13 -11.26 1.48 -4.28
C VAL A 13 -12.26 1.91 -3.23
N TRP A 14 -12.15 1.36 -2.03
CA TRP A 14 -12.82 1.85 -0.82
C TRP A 14 -11.82 2.70 -0.06
N ALA A 15 -12.11 3.99 0.06
CA ALA A 15 -11.19 4.94 0.67
C ALA A 15 -11.79 5.57 1.92
N ALA A 16 -11.38 5.10 3.09
CA ALA A 16 -11.78 5.67 4.37
C ALA A 16 -10.80 6.77 4.79
N HIS A 17 -11.32 7.96 5.07
CA HIS A 17 -10.53 9.09 5.52
C HIS A 17 -11.17 9.78 6.72
N ASP A 18 -10.39 9.98 7.77
CA ASP A 18 -10.82 10.73 8.94
C ASP A 18 -10.47 12.21 8.80
N CYS A 19 -11.46 12.98 8.39
CA CYS A 19 -11.36 14.43 8.20
C CYS A 19 -11.78 15.26 9.44
N GLY A 20 -11.94 14.61 10.60
CA GLY A 20 -12.60 15.25 11.73
C GLY A 20 -14.05 15.56 11.39
N ARG A 21 -14.52 16.77 11.63
CA ARG A 21 -15.86 17.15 11.16
C ARG A 21 -15.87 17.46 9.67
N ALA A 22 -16.69 16.78 8.91
CA ALA A 22 -16.92 17.08 7.51
C ALA A 22 -17.78 18.36 7.37
N LEU A 23 -17.12 19.52 7.23
CA LEU A 23 -17.83 20.80 7.10
C LEU A 23 -18.64 20.89 5.79
N ASN A 24 -18.18 20.22 4.74
CA ASN A 24 -18.89 20.04 3.49
C ASN A 24 -18.68 18.61 2.98
N PRO A 25 -19.58 17.68 3.30
CA PRO A 25 -19.41 16.26 2.96
C PRO A 25 -19.18 16.02 1.46
N VAL A 26 -19.91 16.71 0.60
CA VAL A 26 -19.74 16.55 -0.88
C VAL A 26 -18.34 16.95 -1.33
N SER A 27 -17.77 18.02 -0.76
CA SER A 27 -16.40 18.42 -1.06
C SER A 27 -15.39 17.42 -0.50
N VAL A 28 -15.65 16.86 0.69
CA VAL A 28 -14.81 15.83 1.31
C VAL A 28 -14.78 14.57 0.44
N GLU A 29 -15.91 14.09 -0.03
CA GLU A 29 -16.01 12.96 -0.96
C GLU A 29 -15.21 13.25 -2.24
N GLY A 30 -15.36 14.46 -2.81
CA GLY A 30 -14.60 14.88 -4.00
C GLY A 30 -13.08 14.89 -3.78
N GLN A 31 -12.61 15.31 -2.60
CA GLN A 31 -11.19 15.27 -2.24
C GLN A 31 -10.67 13.84 -2.11
N ILE A 32 -11.44 12.96 -1.47
CA ILE A 32 -11.08 11.53 -1.34
C ILE A 32 -10.98 10.88 -2.73
N ILE A 33 -11.97 11.09 -3.60
CA ILE A 33 -11.98 10.55 -4.97
C ILE A 33 -10.77 11.07 -5.77
N GLY A 34 -10.50 12.37 -5.69
CA GLY A 34 -9.35 13.00 -6.37
C GLY A 34 -8.01 12.45 -5.88
N SER A 35 -7.86 12.23 -4.58
CA SER A 35 -6.66 11.66 -3.98
C SER A 35 -6.42 10.21 -4.40
N VAL A 36 -7.49 9.41 -4.46
CA VAL A 36 -7.40 8.03 -4.99
C VAL A 36 -6.92 8.03 -6.43
N TRP A 37 -7.51 8.88 -7.27
CA TRP A 37 -7.12 9.01 -8.68
C TRP A 37 -5.66 9.45 -8.84
N MET A 38 -5.21 10.43 -8.06
CA MET A 38 -3.83 10.91 -8.03
C MET A 38 -2.86 9.80 -7.59
N GLY A 39 -3.19 9.08 -6.50
CA GLY A 39 -2.38 7.96 -6.01
C GLY A 39 -2.32 6.79 -7.00
N MET A 40 -3.38 6.54 -7.75
CA MET A 40 -3.40 5.55 -8.83
C MET A 40 -2.44 5.95 -9.95
N GLY A 41 -2.44 7.23 -10.35
CA GLY A 41 -1.51 7.74 -11.35
C GLY A 41 -0.06 7.53 -10.95
N GLN A 42 0.29 7.93 -9.73
CA GLN A 42 1.63 7.73 -9.17
C GLN A 42 2.01 6.23 -9.05
N ALA A 43 1.02 5.37 -8.77
CA ALA A 43 1.28 3.95 -8.66
C ALA A 43 1.51 3.27 -10.00
N LEU A 44 0.86 3.70 -11.08
CA LEU A 44 0.80 2.93 -12.32
C LEU A 44 1.46 3.59 -13.52
N THR A 45 1.43 4.93 -13.65
CA THR A 45 1.76 5.58 -14.92
C THR A 45 2.67 6.81 -14.81
N GLU A 46 2.64 7.54 -13.69
CA GLU A 46 3.33 8.81 -13.57
C GLU A 46 4.78 8.62 -13.12
N GLU A 47 5.73 9.06 -13.94
CA GLU A 47 7.15 9.04 -13.63
C GLU A 47 7.85 10.27 -14.20
N MET A 48 8.61 10.98 -13.35
CA MET A 48 9.51 12.03 -13.82
C MET A 48 10.87 11.43 -14.19
N VAL A 49 11.22 11.47 -15.46
CA VAL A 49 12.50 10.94 -15.97
C VAL A 49 13.51 12.06 -16.06
N TRP A 50 14.57 11.98 -15.26
CA TRP A 50 15.65 12.96 -15.22
C TRP A 50 16.91 12.41 -15.89
N LYS A 51 17.56 13.24 -16.70
CA LYS A 51 18.87 12.96 -17.26
C LYS A 51 19.73 14.22 -17.23
N ASP A 52 20.89 14.13 -16.63
CA ASP A 52 21.88 15.23 -16.52
C ASP A 52 21.26 16.55 -16.01
N GLY A 53 20.32 16.46 -15.06
CA GLY A 53 19.62 17.59 -14.48
C GLY A 53 18.45 18.13 -15.33
N MET A 54 18.17 17.53 -16.47
CA MET A 54 17.03 17.89 -17.33
C MET A 54 15.88 16.92 -17.20
N LEU A 55 14.65 17.44 -17.10
CA LEU A 55 13.43 16.61 -17.17
C LEU A 55 13.19 16.20 -18.63
N MET A 56 13.16 14.90 -18.86
CA MET A 56 13.08 14.32 -20.22
C MET A 56 11.65 14.20 -20.73
N ASN A 57 10.68 14.22 -19.83
CA ASN A 57 9.25 14.09 -20.12
C ASN A 57 8.42 15.25 -19.54
N PRO A 58 8.65 16.49 -19.97
CA PRO A 58 8.00 17.68 -19.39
C PRO A 58 6.56 17.90 -19.85
N GLY A 59 6.12 17.20 -20.90
CA GLY A 59 4.79 17.35 -21.48
C GLY A 59 3.85 16.22 -21.10
N LEU A 60 2.54 16.46 -21.21
CA LEU A 60 1.51 15.46 -20.90
C LEU A 60 1.43 14.31 -21.92
N LEU A 61 2.20 14.35 -22.99
CA LEU A 61 2.36 13.22 -23.92
C LEU A 61 3.28 12.16 -23.33
N GLU A 62 4.33 12.57 -22.66
CA GLU A 62 5.35 11.70 -22.08
C GLU A 62 5.13 11.46 -20.57
N TYR A 63 4.69 12.50 -19.83
CA TYR A 63 4.24 12.37 -18.45
C TYR A 63 2.78 11.97 -18.44
N ARG A 64 2.54 10.66 -18.27
CA ARG A 64 1.21 10.08 -18.43
C ARG A 64 0.40 10.16 -17.14
N SER A 65 -0.37 11.24 -17.00
CA SER A 65 -1.44 11.31 -16.00
C SER A 65 -2.63 10.44 -16.45
N PRO A 66 -3.30 9.71 -15.56
CA PRO A 66 -4.48 8.93 -15.92
C PRO A 66 -5.59 9.82 -16.51
N SER A 67 -6.36 9.28 -17.43
CA SER A 67 -7.54 9.93 -17.96
C SER A 67 -8.80 9.55 -17.16
N SER A 68 -9.90 10.25 -17.41
CA SER A 68 -11.19 9.92 -16.78
C SER A 68 -11.71 8.52 -17.14
N VAL A 69 -11.27 7.96 -18.26
CA VAL A 69 -11.63 6.60 -18.69
C VAL A 69 -10.94 5.54 -17.82
N GLU A 70 -9.77 5.86 -17.30
CA GLU A 70 -8.97 4.96 -16.44
C GLU A 70 -9.35 5.09 -14.96
N SER A 71 -10.22 6.03 -14.60
CA SER A 71 -10.66 6.24 -13.22
C SER A 71 -11.41 5.01 -12.70
N PRO A 72 -11.00 4.46 -11.55
CA PRO A 72 -11.72 3.35 -10.92
C PRO A 72 -13.05 3.83 -10.32
N GLU A 73 -13.93 2.90 -10.01
CA GLU A 73 -15.03 3.18 -9.08
C GLU A 73 -14.44 3.48 -7.70
N VAL A 74 -14.75 4.63 -7.13
CA VAL A 74 -14.29 5.01 -5.78
C VAL A 74 -15.49 5.12 -4.86
N GLU A 75 -15.42 4.41 -3.73
CA GLU A 75 -16.40 4.52 -2.65
C GLU A 75 -15.75 5.27 -1.48
N PRO A 76 -15.98 6.58 -1.35
CA PRO A 76 -15.45 7.37 -0.26
C PRO A 76 -16.19 7.06 1.05
N LEU A 77 -15.45 6.86 2.12
CA LEU A 77 -15.96 6.62 3.45
C LEU A 77 -15.46 7.74 4.38
N ILE A 78 -16.35 8.66 4.72
CA ILE A 78 -16.04 9.76 5.63
C ILE A 78 -16.07 9.23 7.07
N VAL A 79 -14.94 9.39 7.75
CA VAL A 79 -14.81 9.14 9.19
C VAL A 79 -14.70 10.47 9.90
N GLU A 80 -15.51 10.67 10.95
CA GLU A 80 -15.52 11.91 11.71
C GLU A 80 -15.08 11.67 13.16
N SER A 81 -13.80 11.86 13.41
CA SER A 81 -13.23 11.91 14.75
C SER A 81 -12.91 13.38 15.07
N ILE A 82 -13.85 14.01 15.80
CA ILE A 82 -13.80 15.45 16.06
C ILE A 82 -12.48 15.85 16.72
N ASP A 83 -11.78 16.80 16.10
CA ASP A 83 -10.51 17.30 16.61
C ASP A 83 -10.79 18.48 17.59
N PRO A 84 -10.34 18.40 18.86
CA PRO A 84 -10.56 19.47 19.82
C PRO A 84 -9.80 20.74 19.49
N GLU A 85 -8.69 20.67 18.74
CA GLU A 85 -7.85 21.79 18.35
C GLU A 85 -8.15 22.31 16.93
N GLY A 86 -8.87 21.52 16.15
CA GLY A 86 -9.23 21.86 14.78
C GLY A 86 -10.39 22.85 14.68
N PRO A 87 -10.41 23.71 13.65
CA PRO A 87 -11.50 24.66 13.46
C PRO A 87 -12.83 23.91 13.28
N PHE A 88 -13.78 24.17 14.17
CA PHE A 88 -15.06 23.46 14.23
C PHE A 88 -14.94 21.92 14.38
N GLY A 89 -13.80 21.41 14.80
CA GLY A 89 -13.51 20.00 14.91
C GLY A 89 -13.05 19.34 13.61
N ALA A 90 -12.75 20.10 12.58
CA ALA A 90 -12.25 19.59 11.31
C ALA A 90 -10.75 19.28 11.36
N LYS A 91 -10.35 18.31 10.54
CA LYS A 91 -8.96 17.99 10.23
C LYS A 91 -8.70 18.15 8.73
N GLU A 92 -7.47 17.82 8.33
CA GLU A 92 -7.09 17.80 6.93
C GLU A 92 -8.00 16.85 6.14
N CYS A 93 -8.36 17.26 4.94
CA CYS A 93 -9.09 16.43 3.99
C CYS A 93 -8.67 16.79 2.55
N SER A 94 -7.50 16.34 2.16
CA SER A 94 -6.96 16.56 0.83
C SER A 94 -6.09 15.38 0.43
N GLU A 95 -4.77 15.49 0.54
CA GLU A 95 -3.83 14.47 0.08
C GLU A 95 -3.63 13.30 1.07
N GLY A 96 -4.20 13.35 2.26
CA GLY A 96 -4.08 12.29 3.26
C GLY A 96 -4.54 10.92 2.76
N SER A 97 -5.60 10.89 1.97
CA SER A 97 -6.12 9.65 1.37
C SER A 97 -5.19 9.07 0.29
N LEU A 98 -4.30 9.87 -0.29
CA LEU A 98 -3.37 9.44 -1.35
C LEU A 98 -2.31 8.48 -0.81
N ALA A 99 -1.79 8.73 0.39
CA ALA A 99 -0.63 8.02 0.94
C ALA A 99 -0.83 6.50 1.00
N ALA A 100 -2.06 6.03 1.18
CA ALA A 100 -2.38 4.61 1.27
C ALA A 100 -2.58 3.92 -0.09
N ILE A 101 -2.77 4.66 -1.19
CA ILE A 101 -3.17 4.09 -2.49
C ILE A 101 -2.04 3.31 -3.14
N ILE A 102 -0.83 3.85 -3.17
CA ILE A 102 0.33 3.15 -3.75
C ILE A 102 0.59 1.81 -3.07
N PRO A 103 0.70 1.73 -1.72
CA PRO A 103 0.88 0.44 -1.05
C PRO A 103 -0.34 -0.48 -1.16
N ALA A 104 -1.56 0.05 -1.24
CA ALA A 104 -2.75 -0.76 -1.45
C ALA A 104 -2.72 -1.46 -2.82
N ILE A 105 -2.36 -0.74 -3.89
CA ILE A 105 -2.20 -1.32 -5.24
C ILE A 105 -1.06 -2.34 -5.25
N ALA A 106 0.09 -2.04 -4.62
CA ALA A 106 1.20 -2.99 -4.51
C ALA A 106 0.79 -4.29 -3.80
N ASN A 107 -0.02 -4.18 -2.73
CA ASN A 107 -0.55 -5.33 -2.02
C ASN A 107 -1.58 -6.11 -2.84
N ALA A 108 -2.44 -5.42 -3.59
CA ALA A 108 -3.40 -6.07 -4.49
C ALA A 108 -2.70 -6.84 -5.63
N ILE A 109 -1.63 -6.28 -6.19
CA ILE A 109 -0.79 -6.99 -7.17
C ILE A 109 -0.15 -8.23 -6.53
N TYR A 110 0.34 -8.09 -5.30
CA TYR A 110 0.90 -9.24 -4.59
C TYR A 110 -0.13 -10.33 -4.32
N ASP A 111 -1.32 -9.96 -3.89
CA ASP A 111 -2.41 -10.91 -3.65
C ASP A 111 -2.83 -11.63 -4.94
N ALA A 112 -2.89 -10.90 -6.06
CA ALA A 112 -3.28 -11.47 -7.34
C ALA A 112 -2.25 -12.46 -7.91
N VAL A 113 -0.95 -12.12 -7.86
CA VAL A 113 0.08 -12.85 -8.60
C VAL A 113 1.33 -13.18 -7.79
N GLY A 114 1.39 -12.80 -6.52
CA GLY A 114 2.48 -13.13 -5.58
C GLY A 114 3.84 -12.53 -5.94
N ILE A 115 3.87 -11.35 -6.57
CA ILE A 115 5.10 -10.58 -6.80
C ILE A 115 5.14 -9.35 -5.89
N ARG A 116 6.33 -8.98 -5.38
CA ARG A 116 6.55 -7.74 -4.63
C ARG A 116 7.21 -6.71 -5.50
N LEU A 117 6.55 -5.57 -5.64
CA LEU A 117 7.09 -4.39 -6.30
C LEU A 117 7.40 -3.35 -5.22
N HIS A 118 8.61 -2.80 -5.26
CA HIS A 118 9.13 -1.87 -4.25
C HIS A 118 9.36 -0.47 -4.81
N GLU A 119 9.20 -0.29 -6.11
CA GLU A 119 9.46 0.95 -6.83
C GLU A 119 8.30 1.26 -7.77
N ALA A 120 7.63 2.38 -7.54
CA ALA A 120 6.60 2.91 -8.41
C ALA A 120 7.23 3.75 -9.56
N PRO A 121 6.51 3.94 -10.66
CA PRO A 121 5.24 3.33 -11.01
C PRO A 121 5.37 1.83 -11.36
N PHE A 122 4.31 1.07 -11.10
CA PHE A 122 4.23 -0.36 -11.43
C PHE A 122 3.83 -0.52 -12.90
N THR A 123 4.72 -0.09 -13.79
CA THR A 123 4.46 -0.15 -15.24
C THR A 123 4.35 -1.60 -15.72
N PRO A 124 3.69 -1.85 -16.85
CA PRO A 124 3.60 -3.19 -17.42
C PRO A 124 4.95 -3.90 -17.56
N GLU A 125 5.99 -3.17 -17.94
CA GLU A 125 7.35 -3.71 -18.09
C GLU A 125 7.94 -4.13 -16.73
N ARG A 126 7.75 -3.33 -15.67
CA ARG A 126 8.22 -3.65 -14.32
C ARG A 126 7.47 -4.85 -13.76
N VAL A 127 6.16 -4.91 -13.98
CA VAL A 127 5.31 -6.05 -13.58
C VAL A 127 5.73 -7.33 -14.31
N LEU A 128 5.88 -7.30 -15.65
CA LEU A 128 6.34 -8.46 -16.44
C LEU A 128 7.73 -8.91 -16.02
N SER A 129 8.64 -7.99 -15.77
CA SER A 129 10.00 -8.31 -15.30
C SER A 129 9.95 -9.08 -13.97
N ALA A 130 9.14 -8.62 -13.02
CA ALA A 130 8.96 -9.28 -11.73
C ALA A 130 8.30 -10.66 -11.86
N LEU A 131 7.30 -10.82 -12.74
CA LEU A 131 6.66 -12.10 -13.04
C LEU A 131 7.63 -13.11 -13.63
N ARG A 132 8.46 -12.68 -14.58
CA ARG A 132 9.51 -13.51 -15.18
C ARG A 132 10.55 -13.94 -14.15
N ALA A 133 10.98 -13.03 -13.30
CA ALA A 133 11.92 -13.34 -12.22
C ALA A 133 11.32 -14.37 -11.24
N LYS A 134 10.06 -14.22 -10.84
CA LYS A 134 9.34 -15.20 -10.01
C LYS A 134 9.30 -16.58 -10.66
N THR A 135 9.00 -16.64 -11.96
CA THR A 135 8.94 -17.91 -12.71
C THR A 135 10.31 -18.56 -12.83
N MET A 136 11.37 -17.78 -12.99
CA MET A 136 12.75 -18.29 -13.02
C MET A 136 13.15 -18.86 -11.65
N HIS A 137 12.85 -18.16 -10.55
CA HIS A 137 13.13 -18.67 -9.21
C HIS A 137 12.33 -19.95 -8.89
N LYS A 138 11.11 -20.09 -9.39
CA LYS A 138 10.31 -21.29 -9.22
C LYS A 138 10.86 -22.48 -10.03
N LYS A 139 11.58 -22.24 -11.12
CA LYS A 139 12.25 -23.29 -11.93
C LYS A 139 13.59 -23.73 -11.33
N ILE A 140 14.23 -22.92 -10.52
CA ILE A 140 15.39 -23.32 -9.74
C ILE A 140 14.83 -24.05 -8.52
N ASP A 141 14.77 -25.37 -8.60
CA ASP A 141 14.36 -26.19 -7.46
C ASP A 141 15.44 -26.06 -6.37
N LEU A 142 15.19 -25.15 -5.44
CA LEU A 142 16.08 -24.89 -4.29
C LEU A 142 16.03 -26.03 -3.26
N THR A 143 15.31 -27.12 -3.54
CA THR A 143 15.25 -28.29 -2.67
C THR A 143 16.42 -29.26 -2.91
N GLU A 144 17.13 -29.18 -4.03
CA GLU A 144 18.39 -29.92 -4.19
C GLU A 144 19.49 -29.25 -3.32
N GLY A 145 19.66 -29.78 -2.11
CA GLY A 145 20.73 -29.37 -1.20
C GLY A 145 20.30 -28.55 0.03
N VAL A 146 19.02 -28.29 0.20
CA VAL A 146 18.49 -27.68 1.43
C VAL A 146 18.06 -28.77 2.39
N ASP A 147 18.80 -28.88 3.51
CA ASP A 147 18.39 -29.73 4.63
C ASP A 147 16.99 -29.31 5.11
N PRO A 148 15.95 -30.16 5.00
CA PRO A 148 14.61 -29.83 5.46
C PRO A 148 14.51 -29.64 6.98
N THR A 149 15.59 -29.96 7.72
CA THR A 149 15.69 -29.77 9.15
C THR A 149 16.43 -28.48 9.53
N ALA A 150 16.98 -27.75 8.54
CA ALA A 150 17.64 -26.49 8.79
C ALA A 150 16.66 -25.44 9.34
N PRO A 151 17.08 -24.62 10.35
CA PRO A 151 16.16 -23.76 11.11
C PRO A 151 15.72 -22.47 10.37
N THR A 152 15.85 -22.39 9.06
CA THR A 152 15.37 -21.26 8.27
C THR A 152 13.96 -21.54 7.73
N HIS A 153 12.98 -20.99 8.38
CA HIS A 153 11.59 -21.25 8.07
C HIS A 153 10.92 -20.03 7.41
N PHE A 154 10.92 -20.01 6.10
CA PHE A 154 9.96 -19.20 5.35
C PHE A 154 8.72 -20.06 5.10
N ARG A 155 7.57 -19.68 5.60
CA ARG A 155 6.29 -20.25 5.22
C ARG A 155 5.44 -19.17 4.57
N GLU A 156 4.97 -19.46 3.36
CA GLU A 156 3.85 -18.72 2.79
C GLU A 156 2.57 -19.07 3.57
N HIS A 157 1.97 -18.06 4.19
CA HIS A 157 0.63 -18.15 4.74
C HIS A 157 -0.16 -16.98 4.20
N GLY A 158 -1.17 -17.28 3.37
CA GLY A 158 -2.09 -16.28 2.82
C GLY A 158 -1.39 -15.13 2.10
N GLY A 159 -0.41 -15.44 1.22
CA GLY A 159 0.30 -14.45 0.43
C GLY A 159 1.33 -13.59 1.19
N ALA A 160 1.57 -13.78 2.47
CA ALA A 160 2.60 -13.08 3.22
C ALA A 160 3.77 -14.00 3.60
N LEU A 161 4.98 -13.56 3.31
CA LEU A 161 6.22 -14.19 3.80
C LEU A 161 6.43 -13.84 5.27
N TRP A 162 6.29 -14.83 6.15
CA TRP A 162 6.56 -14.66 7.57
C TRP A 162 7.91 -15.28 7.93
N PHE A 163 8.79 -14.49 8.54
CA PHE A 163 9.97 -15.00 9.23
C PHE A 163 9.55 -15.74 10.49
N ARG A 164 9.76 -17.04 10.54
CA ARG A 164 9.71 -17.81 11.79
C ARG A 164 11.13 -18.14 12.23
N GLY A 165 11.86 -17.11 12.68
CA GLY A 165 13.05 -17.34 13.49
C GLY A 165 12.65 -17.57 14.94
N LYS A 166 13.45 -18.31 15.73
CA LYS A 166 13.46 -18.16 17.18
C LYS A 166 14.04 -16.77 17.48
N GLY A 167 13.20 -15.73 17.25
CA GLY A 167 13.46 -14.44 17.86
C GLY A 167 13.20 -14.54 19.37
N PRO A 168 13.70 -13.60 20.17
CA PRO A 168 13.34 -13.51 21.57
C PRO A 168 11.81 -13.56 21.66
N GLU A 169 11.31 -14.36 22.58
CA GLU A 169 9.88 -14.57 22.78
C GLU A 169 9.14 -13.25 22.66
N ARG A 170 8.28 -13.12 21.66
CA ARG A 170 7.35 -12.01 21.65
C ARG A 170 6.53 -12.19 22.91
N HIS A 171 6.71 -11.28 23.85
CA HIS A 171 5.72 -11.13 24.91
C HIS A 171 4.37 -11.00 24.20
N SER A 172 3.54 -12.02 24.36
CA SER A 172 2.17 -11.98 23.91
C SER A 172 1.58 -10.70 24.50
N LEU A 173 0.97 -9.90 23.67
CA LEU A 173 0.06 -8.85 24.14
C LEU A 173 -1.19 -9.58 24.65
N ASP A 174 -1.03 -10.27 25.77
CA ASP A 174 -2.12 -10.84 26.52
C ASP A 174 -2.82 -9.66 27.21
N PRO A 175 -4.07 -9.36 26.86
CA PRO A 175 -4.83 -8.29 27.51
C PRO A 175 -4.93 -8.45 29.03
N ALA A 176 -4.84 -9.69 29.54
CA ALA A 176 -4.87 -10.00 30.97
C ALA A 176 -3.62 -9.53 31.75
N ARG A 177 -2.53 -9.16 31.06
CA ARG A 177 -1.30 -8.65 31.74
C ARG A 177 -1.28 -7.13 31.90
N ARG A 178 -2.28 -6.41 31.43
CA ARG A 178 -2.38 -4.95 31.61
C ARG A 178 -2.94 -4.51 32.96
N GLU A 179 -3.44 -5.43 33.79
CA GLU A 179 -4.09 -5.08 35.06
C GLU A 179 -3.20 -5.21 36.30
N THR A 180 -1.91 -5.58 36.19
CA THR A 180 -1.08 -5.82 37.36
C THR A 180 0.09 -4.84 37.59
N THR A 181 0.09 -3.66 36.93
CA THR A 181 1.13 -2.65 37.18
C THR A 181 0.58 -1.31 37.70
N THR A 182 -0.51 -1.36 38.46
CA THR A 182 -0.98 -0.19 39.22
C THR A 182 -1.24 -0.63 40.65
N GLU A 183 -0.17 -0.94 41.41
CA GLU A 183 -0.15 -0.89 42.87
C GLU A 183 1.27 -1.23 43.36
N ALA A 184 2.13 -0.24 43.44
CA ALA A 184 3.24 -0.18 44.41
C ALA A 184 3.94 1.17 44.31
N GLY A 185 3.56 2.11 45.12
CA GLY A 185 4.23 3.40 45.23
C GLY A 185 3.46 4.35 46.12
N GLY A 186 3.10 3.89 47.30
CA GLY A 186 2.77 4.75 48.42
C GLY A 186 3.92 4.71 49.43
N ASP A 187 4.17 5.86 50.02
CA ASP A 187 4.92 6.12 51.27
C ASP A 187 6.45 6.05 51.16
N ASP A 188 7.11 7.22 51.05
CA ASP A 188 7.74 8.05 52.08
C ASP A 188 8.21 9.39 51.45
#